data_e47336e1fec4704950ce494a8d16ae36
#
_entry.id   e47336e1fec4704950ce494a8d16ae36
#
_cell.length_a   1.000
_cell.length_b   1.000
_cell.length_c   1.000
_cell.angle_alpha   90.00
_cell.angle_beta   90.00
_cell.angle_gamma   90.00
#
_symmetry.space_group_name_H-M   'P 1'
#
loop_
_entity.id
_entity.type
_entity.pdbx_description
1 polymer ?
#
loop_
_entity_poly.entity_id
_entity_poly.type
_entity_poly.pdbx_seq_one_letter_code
_entity_poly.pdbx_strand_id
1 'polypeptide(L)'
;VVIEGEQFRDRRIVPTDGRQHGNVRHWLGESVGHWENNTLIVETKNFLDKSNERWLATWRIPTETMRLVERFTRVDDDTLMYQLTIEDPVKFTKAWTVEVPLTKLDQPFLEYACHEGNYGVIHTLSGARSQEQEAAESSNRPR
;
A
#
# COMPACT_ATOMS: atom_id res chain seq x y z
N VAL A 1 6.64 -14.90 -11.02
CA VAL A 1 7.40 -13.91 -10.26
C VAL A 1 6.69 -13.65 -8.93
N VAL A 2 7.43 -13.38 -7.87
CA VAL A 2 6.88 -12.94 -6.58
C VAL A 2 7.44 -11.55 -6.31
N ILE A 3 6.55 -10.61 -6.00
CA ILE A 3 6.89 -9.26 -5.55
C ILE A 3 6.51 -9.19 -4.08
N GLU A 4 7.48 -8.91 -3.22
CA GLU A 4 7.28 -8.82 -1.79
C GLU A 4 7.62 -7.42 -1.31
N GLY A 5 6.72 -6.80 -0.55
CA GLY A 5 6.92 -5.52 0.12
C GLY A 5 7.27 -5.72 1.59
N GLU A 6 8.21 -4.95 2.11
CA GLU A 6 8.61 -5.00 3.52
C GLU A 6 7.48 -4.52 4.43
N GLN A 7 6.82 -3.43 4.06
CA GLN A 7 5.68 -2.91 4.78
C GLN A 7 4.48 -3.86 4.68
N PHE A 8 3.96 -4.33 5.81
CA PHE A 8 2.87 -5.30 5.95
C PHE A 8 3.16 -6.69 5.40
N ARG A 9 4.39 -6.98 4.94
CA ARG A 9 4.78 -8.25 4.31
C ARG A 9 3.85 -8.65 3.18
N ASP A 10 3.39 -7.68 2.41
CA ASP A 10 2.53 -7.93 1.26
C ASP A 10 3.28 -8.74 0.21
N ARG A 11 2.70 -9.87 -0.12
CA ARG A 11 3.24 -10.80 -1.09
C ARG A 11 2.32 -10.91 -2.28
N ARG A 12 2.78 -10.54 -3.45
CA ARG A 12 2.04 -10.60 -4.69
C ARG A 12 2.66 -11.63 -5.62
N ILE A 13 1.87 -12.64 -5.98
CA ILE A 13 2.27 -13.66 -6.96
C ILE A 13 1.79 -13.17 -8.32
N VAL A 14 2.74 -13.02 -9.25
CA VAL A 14 2.49 -12.57 -10.62
C VAL A 14 2.77 -13.74 -11.57
N PRO A 15 1.76 -14.43 -12.09
CA PRO A 15 1.94 -15.40 -13.14
C PRO A 15 2.49 -14.75 -14.40
N THR A 16 3.47 -15.42 -15.04
CA THR A 16 4.10 -14.96 -16.29
C THR A 16 4.06 -16.03 -17.38
N ASP A 17 3.06 -16.90 -17.32
CA ASP A 17 2.86 -18.06 -18.19
C ASP A 17 1.94 -17.77 -19.37
N GLY A 18 1.60 -16.51 -19.63
CA GLY A 18 0.73 -16.10 -20.73
C GLY A 18 -0.78 -16.24 -20.44
N ARG A 19 -1.16 -16.56 -19.19
CA ARG A 19 -2.58 -16.62 -18.83
C ARG A 19 -3.23 -15.24 -18.91
N GLN A 20 -4.52 -15.24 -19.14
CA GLN A 20 -5.35 -14.03 -19.09
C GLN A 20 -5.90 -13.81 -17.68
N HIS A 21 -6.34 -12.57 -17.40
CA HIS A 21 -7.07 -12.28 -16.18
C HIS A 21 -8.36 -13.10 -16.09
N GLY A 22 -8.69 -13.54 -14.88
CA GLY A 22 -9.97 -14.18 -14.56
C GLY A 22 -11.11 -13.17 -14.42
N ASN A 23 -12.21 -13.65 -13.82
CA ASN A 23 -13.42 -12.84 -13.59
C ASN A 23 -13.69 -12.57 -12.10
N VAL A 24 -12.78 -13.04 -11.22
CA VAL A 24 -12.95 -12.89 -9.78
C VAL A 24 -12.26 -11.61 -9.32
N ARG A 25 -12.96 -10.84 -8.50
CA ARG A 25 -12.41 -9.61 -7.92
C ARG A 25 -11.75 -9.91 -6.59
N HIS A 26 -10.62 -9.25 -6.36
CA HIS A 26 -9.80 -9.39 -5.16
C HIS A 26 -9.52 -8.03 -4.53
N TRP A 27 -9.19 -8.04 -3.24
CA TRP A 27 -8.83 -6.82 -2.50
C TRP A 27 -7.66 -6.06 -3.15
N LEU A 28 -6.60 -6.78 -3.49
CA LEU A 28 -5.40 -6.22 -4.13
C LEU A 28 -5.41 -6.35 -5.66
N GLY A 29 -6.57 -6.70 -6.25
CA GLY A 29 -6.68 -7.00 -7.65
C GLY A 29 -6.04 -8.34 -8.03
N GLU A 30 -6.08 -8.65 -9.30
CA GLU A 30 -5.43 -9.81 -9.91
C GLU A 30 -4.30 -9.33 -10.82
N SER A 31 -3.09 -9.80 -10.56
CA SER A 31 -1.90 -9.42 -11.32
C SER A 31 -1.51 -10.53 -12.29
N VAL A 32 -1.25 -10.17 -13.55
CA VAL A 32 -0.67 -11.02 -14.58
C VAL A 32 0.49 -10.28 -15.21
N GLY A 33 1.58 -10.99 -15.51
CA GLY A 33 2.79 -10.37 -16.04
C GLY A 33 3.32 -11.07 -17.27
N HIS A 34 4.19 -10.37 -17.98
CA HIS A 34 5.00 -10.90 -19.07
C HIS A 34 6.32 -10.14 -19.15
N TRP A 35 7.28 -10.74 -19.86
CA TRP A 35 8.57 -10.12 -20.08
C TRP A 35 8.67 -9.50 -21.47
N GLU A 36 9.14 -8.27 -21.53
CA GLU A 36 9.59 -7.58 -22.74
C GLU A 36 11.08 -7.26 -22.60
N ASN A 37 11.93 -8.08 -23.21
CA ASN A 37 13.38 -8.00 -23.05
C ASN A 37 13.80 -8.06 -21.57
N ASN A 38 14.39 -6.98 -21.04
CA ASN A 38 14.82 -6.83 -19.63
C ASN A 38 13.77 -6.13 -18.74
N THR A 39 12.55 -6.00 -19.21
CA THR A 39 11.46 -5.36 -18.49
C THR A 39 10.37 -6.38 -18.14
N LEU A 40 10.05 -6.51 -16.85
CA LEU A 40 8.85 -7.19 -16.39
C LEU A 40 7.68 -6.20 -16.45
N ILE A 41 6.64 -6.55 -17.19
CA ILE A 41 5.38 -5.80 -17.22
C ILE A 41 4.36 -6.56 -16.41
N VAL A 42 3.70 -5.87 -15.50
CA VAL A 42 2.65 -6.42 -14.65
C VAL A 42 1.39 -5.59 -14.83
N GLU A 43 0.33 -6.22 -15.29
CA GLU A 43 -1.00 -5.63 -15.32
C GLU A 43 -1.81 -6.14 -14.13
N THR A 44 -2.47 -5.23 -13.39
CA THR A 44 -3.34 -5.58 -12.29
C THR A 44 -4.72 -4.98 -12.51
N LYS A 45 -5.73 -5.83 -12.46
CA LYS A 45 -7.16 -5.52 -12.62
C LYS A 45 -7.99 -6.24 -11.57
N ASN A 46 -9.30 -6.26 -11.74
CA ASN A 46 -10.24 -7.01 -10.92
C ASN A 46 -10.16 -6.65 -9.44
N PHE A 47 -10.07 -5.35 -9.16
CA PHE A 47 -10.15 -4.85 -7.79
C PHE A 47 -11.58 -4.93 -7.26
N LEU A 48 -11.71 -5.16 -5.96
CA LEU A 48 -12.96 -4.89 -5.25
C LEU A 48 -13.16 -3.38 -5.15
N ASP A 49 -14.39 -2.92 -5.38
CA ASP A 49 -14.73 -1.52 -5.13
C ASP A 49 -14.74 -1.24 -3.63
N LYS A 50 -13.82 -0.36 -3.21
CA LYS A 50 -13.66 0.11 -1.84
C LYS A 50 -13.76 1.62 -1.74
N SER A 51 -14.37 2.24 -2.73
CA SER A 51 -14.53 3.70 -2.82
C SER A 51 -15.27 4.32 -1.62
N ASN A 52 -16.02 3.53 -0.86
CA ASN A 52 -16.73 3.94 0.35
C ASN A 52 -15.91 3.86 1.64
N GLU A 53 -14.72 3.30 1.59
CA GLU A 53 -13.84 3.18 2.76
C GLU A 53 -13.16 4.55 3.06
N ARG A 54 -13.66 5.26 4.06
CA ARG A 54 -13.25 6.66 4.35
C ARG A 54 -11.92 6.82 5.10
N TRP A 55 -11.34 5.75 5.59
CA TRP A 55 -10.13 5.81 6.43
C TRP A 55 -8.81 5.87 5.66
N LEU A 56 -8.85 5.61 4.35
CA LEU A 56 -7.71 5.74 3.45
C LEU A 56 -7.81 7.03 2.62
N ALA A 57 -6.66 7.56 2.21
CA ALA A 57 -6.62 8.64 1.23
C ALA A 57 -7.38 8.21 -0.04
N THR A 58 -8.41 8.96 -0.43
CA THR A 58 -9.38 8.57 -1.48
C THR A 58 -8.75 8.20 -2.83
N TRP A 59 -7.57 8.73 -3.14
CA TRP A 59 -6.84 8.44 -4.37
C TRP A 59 -6.18 7.06 -4.39
N ARG A 60 -5.98 6.43 -3.21
CA ARG A 60 -5.39 5.09 -3.07
C ARG A 60 -6.42 3.97 -3.10
N ILE A 61 -7.70 4.31 -2.99
CA ILE A 61 -8.75 3.30 -2.90
C ILE A 61 -9.12 2.86 -4.31
N PRO A 62 -8.98 1.56 -4.65
CA PRO A 62 -9.32 1.09 -5.96
C PRO A 62 -10.84 1.17 -6.22
N THR A 63 -11.21 1.43 -7.47
CA THR A 63 -12.54 1.17 -7.98
C THR A 63 -12.55 -0.13 -8.79
N GLU A 64 -13.72 -0.59 -9.16
CA GLU A 64 -13.86 -1.78 -10.03
C GLU A 64 -13.23 -1.58 -11.41
N THR A 65 -13.09 -0.34 -11.86
CA THR A 65 -12.55 0.02 -13.16
C THR A 65 -11.06 0.30 -13.16
N MET A 66 -10.45 0.31 -11.97
CA MET A 66 -9.03 0.61 -11.84
C MET A 66 -8.17 -0.44 -12.53
N ARG A 67 -7.20 0.04 -13.27
CA ARG A 67 -6.17 -0.75 -13.93
C ARG A 67 -4.80 -0.15 -13.59
N LEU A 68 -3.89 -1.01 -13.16
CA LEU A 68 -2.49 -0.66 -12.93
C LEU A 68 -1.64 -1.35 -13.99
N VAL A 69 -0.67 -0.63 -14.52
CA VAL A 69 0.40 -1.20 -15.34
C VAL A 69 1.72 -0.80 -14.72
N GLU A 70 2.45 -1.80 -14.25
CA GLU A 70 3.76 -1.64 -13.63
C GLU A 70 4.83 -2.16 -14.57
N ARG A 71 5.93 -1.45 -14.69
CA ARG A 71 7.09 -1.84 -15.48
C ARG A 71 8.34 -1.81 -14.60
N PHE A 72 8.99 -2.94 -14.51
CA PHE A 72 10.23 -3.11 -13.77
C PHE A 72 11.35 -3.33 -14.77
N THR A 73 12.15 -2.33 -15.05
CA THR A 73 13.25 -2.39 -16.01
C THR A 73 14.57 -2.40 -15.28
N ARG A 74 15.37 -3.44 -15.48
CA ARG A 74 16.73 -3.47 -14.94
C ARG A 74 17.61 -2.55 -15.75
N VAL A 75 18.14 -1.49 -15.14
CA VAL A 75 19.02 -0.52 -15.77
C VAL A 75 20.48 -0.97 -15.69
N ASP A 76 20.87 -1.40 -14.49
CA ASP A 76 22.20 -1.95 -14.19
C ASP A 76 22.12 -2.99 -13.07
N ASP A 77 23.26 -3.37 -12.47
CA ASP A 77 23.31 -4.41 -11.43
C ASP A 77 22.65 -3.99 -10.12
N ASP A 78 22.56 -2.69 -9.85
CA ASP A 78 22.08 -2.15 -8.59
C ASP A 78 20.83 -1.28 -8.75
N THR A 79 20.35 -1.08 -9.98
CA THR A 79 19.25 -0.16 -10.27
C THR A 79 18.12 -0.84 -11.05
N LEU A 80 16.91 -0.74 -10.51
CA LEU A 80 15.64 -1.03 -11.17
C LEU A 80 14.88 0.27 -11.42
N MET A 81 14.55 0.58 -12.68
CA MET A 81 13.59 1.62 -12.98
C MET A 81 12.18 1.06 -12.81
N TYR A 82 11.44 1.61 -11.87
CA TYR A 82 10.04 1.29 -11.64
C TYR A 82 9.14 2.37 -12.22
N GLN A 83 8.23 1.96 -13.09
CA GLN A 83 7.23 2.84 -13.66
C GLN A 83 5.84 2.28 -13.36
N LEU A 84 4.96 3.13 -12.83
CA LEU A 84 3.57 2.80 -12.51
C LEU A 84 2.64 3.71 -13.31
N THR A 85 1.78 3.12 -14.12
CA THR A 85 0.67 3.81 -14.78
C THR A 85 -0.64 3.43 -14.10
N ILE A 86 -1.42 4.42 -13.71
CA ILE A 86 -2.75 4.26 -13.10
C ILE A 86 -3.81 4.76 -14.08
N GLU A 87 -4.76 3.91 -14.36
CA GLU A 87 -5.96 4.17 -15.12
C GLU A 87 -7.17 3.90 -14.23
N ASP A 88 -7.98 4.90 -13.96
CA ASP A 88 -9.25 4.77 -13.23
C ASP A 88 -10.20 5.87 -13.70
N PRO A 89 -11.05 5.62 -14.69
CA PRO A 89 -11.92 6.64 -15.27
C PRO A 89 -12.99 7.18 -14.31
N VAL A 90 -13.21 6.50 -13.18
CA VAL A 90 -14.10 7.01 -12.12
C VAL A 90 -13.40 8.10 -11.30
N LYS A 91 -12.07 8.03 -11.14
CA LYS A 91 -11.31 8.97 -10.30
C LYS A 91 -10.51 10.00 -11.06
N PHE A 92 -10.01 9.63 -12.24
CA PHE A 92 -9.08 10.44 -13.01
C PHE A 92 -9.62 10.68 -14.42
N THR A 93 -9.51 11.90 -14.89
CA THR A 93 -9.93 12.29 -16.26
C THR A 93 -9.03 11.68 -17.35
N LYS A 94 -7.84 11.26 -16.98
CA LYS A 94 -6.88 10.56 -17.85
C LYS A 94 -5.95 9.70 -17.01
N ALA A 95 -5.36 8.67 -17.63
CA ALA A 95 -4.28 7.90 -17.04
C ALA A 95 -3.08 8.80 -16.70
N TRP A 96 -2.36 8.46 -15.64
CA TRP A 96 -1.13 9.14 -15.26
C TRP A 96 -0.05 8.13 -14.89
N THR A 97 1.19 8.52 -15.04
CA THR A 97 2.34 7.66 -14.83
C THR A 97 3.32 8.32 -13.86
N VAL A 98 3.88 7.52 -12.97
CA VAL A 98 5.01 7.88 -12.12
C VAL A 98 6.18 6.96 -12.44
N GLU A 99 7.39 7.48 -12.34
CA GLU A 99 8.63 6.74 -12.54
C GLU A 99 9.58 7.01 -11.37
N VAL A 100 10.17 5.95 -10.82
CA VAL A 100 11.06 6.02 -9.65
C VAL A 100 12.20 5.04 -9.82
N PRO A 101 13.47 5.46 -9.70
CA PRO A 101 14.58 4.53 -9.60
C PRO A 101 14.59 3.85 -8.23
N LEU A 102 14.69 2.53 -8.22
CA LEU A 102 14.86 1.70 -7.03
C LEU A 102 16.30 1.21 -6.98
N THR A 103 16.99 1.48 -5.88
CA THR A 103 18.38 1.05 -5.68
C THR A 103 18.41 -0.21 -4.83
N LYS A 104 19.27 -1.14 -5.20
CA LYS A 104 19.52 -2.36 -4.43
C LYS A 104 20.07 -2.01 -3.03
N LEU A 105 19.51 -2.63 -2.02
CA LEU A 105 20.03 -2.56 -0.67
C LEU A 105 20.60 -3.93 -0.25
N ASP A 106 21.82 -3.93 0.28
CA ASP A 106 22.45 -5.12 0.86
C ASP A 106 22.04 -5.31 2.32
N GLN A 107 20.74 -5.25 2.57
CA GLN A 107 20.16 -5.43 3.90
C GLN A 107 19.05 -6.49 3.83
N PRO A 108 18.92 -7.32 4.86
CA PRO A 108 17.77 -8.21 4.95
C PRO A 108 16.48 -7.39 5.13
N PHE A 109 15.35 -7.95 4.72
CA PHE A 109 14.05 -7.41 5.07
C PHE A 109 13.93 -7.31 6.59
N LEU A 110 13.62 -6.11 7.08
CA LEU A 110 13.34 -5.89 8.49
C LEU A 110 11.88 -6.24 8.80
N GLU A 111 11.62 -6.57 10.05
CA GLU A 111 10.26 -6.72 10.52
C GLU A 111 9.58 -5.35 10.59
N TYR A 112 8.40 -5.23 10.00
CA TYR A 112 7.56 -4.04 10.18
C TYR A 112 6.84 -4.12 11.53
N ALA A 113 7.48 -3.57 12.56
CA ALA A 113 7.05 -3.61 13.96
C ALA A 113 6.36 -2.28 14.38
N CYS A 114 5.29 -1.90 13.68
CA CYS A 114 4.58 -0.64 13.90
C CYS A 114 4.00 -0.49 15.31
N HIS A 115 3.72 -1.60 15.99
CA HIS A 115 3.14 -1.61 17.34
C HIS A 115 4.17 -1.64 18.46
N GLU A 116 5.39 -2.05 18.18
CA GLU A 116 6.47 -2.07 19.15
C GLU A 116 6.90 -0.64 19.51
N GLY A 117 6.94 -0.36 20.80
CA GLY A 117 7.24 1.00 21.29
C GLY A 117 6.14 2.04 21.06
N ASN A 118 4.96 1.63 20.59
CA ASN A 118 3.82 2.54 20.44
C ASN A 118 3.09 2.70 21.79
N TYR A 119 3.50 3.69 22.55
CA TYR A 119 2.87 4.03 23.85
C TYR A 119 1.66 4.97 23.70
N GLY A 120 1.19 5.26 22.51
CA GLY A 120 0.11 6.22 22.25
C GLY A 120 -1.16 5.95 23.04
N VAL A 121 -1.63 4.70 23.07
CA VAL A 121 -2.83 4.30 23.83
C VAL A 121 -2.58 4.45 25.34
N ILE A 122 -1.43 4.03 25.85
CA ILE A 122 -1.06 4.12 27.27
C ILE A 122 -1.02 5.58 27.69
N HIS A 123 -0.39 6.46 26.90
CA HIS A 123 -0.30 7.89 27.20
C HIS A 123 -1.67 8.58 27.13
N THR A 124 -2.54 8.20 26.19
CA THR A 124 -3.90 8.73 26.10
C THR A 124 -4.71 8.37 27.33
N LEU A 125 -4.65 7.11 27.77
CA LEU A 125 -5.37 6.66 28.96
C LEU A 125 -4.82 7.28 30.24
N SER A 126 -3.50 7.41 30.39
CA SER A 126 -2.89 8.05 31.57
C SER A 126 -3.22 9.55 31.63
N GLY A 127 -3.24 10.23 30.49
CA GLY A 127 -3.64 11.62 30.38
C GLY A 127 -5.10 11.85 30.79
N ALA A 128 -6.01 11.01 30.32
CA ALA A 128 -7.43 11.07 30.71
C ALA A 128 -7.62 10.86 32.24
N ARG A 129 -6.93 9.88 32.82
CA ARG A 129 -6.96 9.63 34.26
C ARG A 129 -6.42 10.79 35.08
N SER A 130 -5.35 11.45 34.64
CA SER A 130 -4.82 12.65 35.30
C SER A 130 -5.84 13.79 35.30
N GLN A 131 -6.51 14.02 34.18
CA GLN A 131 -7.57 15.03 34.07
C GLN A 131 -8.78 14.73 35.00
N GLU A 132 -9.20 13.47 35.10
CA GLU A 132 -10.25 13.06 36.00
C GLU A 132 -9.87 13.29 37.47
N GLN A 133 -8.62 12.99 37.84
CA GLN A 133 -8.11 13.25 39.21
C GLN A 133 -8.08 14.74 39.54
N GLU A 134 -7.55 15.56 38.64
CA GLU A 134 -7.52 17.02 38.82
C GLU A 134 -8.94 17.60 38.95
N ALA A 135 -9.89 17.13 38.16
CA ALA A 135 -11.27 17.54 38.26
C ALA A 135 -11.92 17.16 39.59
N ALA A 136 -11.64 15.95 40.10
CA ALA A 136 -12.13 15.49 41.40
C ALA A 136 -11.52 16.29 42.56
N GLU A 137 -10.23 16.58 42.53
CA GLU A 137 -9.54 17.39 43.54
C GLU A 137 -10.04 18.84 43.56
N SER A 138 -10.30 19.43 42.39
CA SER A 138 -10.81 20.79 42.25
C SER A 138 -12.25 20.92 42.81
N SER A 139 -13.08 19.87 42.66
CA SER A 139 -14.44 19.83 43.16
C SER A 139 -14.52 19.64 44.70
N ASN A 140 -13.47 19.06 45.31
CA ASN A 140 -13.38 18.79 46.74
C ASN A 140 -12.67 19.92 47.56
N ARG A 141 -12.24 21.00 46.94
CA ARG A 141 -11.62 22.14 47.62
C ARG A 141 -12.70 22.93 48.37
N PRO A 142 -12.64 23.02 49.71
CA PRO A 142 -13.57 23.89 50.45
C PRO A 142 -13.37 25.36 50.03
N ARG A 143 -14.50 26.06 49.87
CA ARG A 143 -14.52 27.50 49.63
C ARG A 143 -14.10 28.26 50.88
#